data_3fd9407f16cf365a9f074ba2213909aa
#
_entry.id   3fd9407f16cf365a9f074ba2213909aa
#
_cell.length_a   1.000
_cell.length_b   1.000
_cell.length_c   1.000
_cell.angle_alpha   90.00
_cell.angle_beta   90.00
_cell.angle_gamma   90.00
#
_symmetry.space_group_name_H-M   'P 1'
#
loop_
_entity.id
_entity.type
_entity.pdbx_description
1 polymer ?
#
loop_
_entity_poly.entity_id
_entity_poly.type
_entity_poly.pdbx_seq_one_letter_code
_entity_poly.pdbx_strand_id
1 'polypeptide(L)'
;MFLGCHIIFGRYVNYFGVKLGKINCIRYSFFRKRLERSKVGWLSSPFLRTYSQCNALIIRELKRPNIQITKVAQFAGHKDSIYDFVLDADTRTMYSACAGGFVVKWDIDNPEEGTMILQSGEAFYSIAKVENTLKVGSRSGVIYTVDLATNSLTDTTQLHQGGVFFIGNKYSGGEDGVLLRPKTIADGVGGHFGKNTMLLAPDSLRCAIESEDSLFVGASDHAIYQLDKTSYEVKRKLAGHTNSVFALAMIDDNTLVSTGRDAMIRAWDLTIGREVHAVPAHEYQAKSLSYNGSILLSSSMDKTIKLWNKELELLKVIDFEKYNGHTNCINKVQWLDENMFVSCSDDRSLYLWKVEIMP
;
A
#
# COMPACT_ATOMS: atom_id res chain seq x y z
N MET A 1 41.53 -27.81 -5.49
CA MET A 1 40.70 -27.89 -4.26
C MET A 1 39.36 -27.11 -4.37
N PHE A 2 39.23 -26.19 -5.31
CA PHE A 2 38.00 -25.40 -5.53
C PHE A 2 36.96 -26.12 -6.42
N LEU A 3 37.35 -27.04 -7.28
CA LEU A 3 36.44 -27.78 -8.18
C LEU A 3 35.57 -28.83 -7.49
N GLY A 4 36.02 -29.39 -6.38
CA GLY A 4 35.28 -30.43 -5.64
C GLY A 4 34.05 -29.88 -4.87
N CYS A 5 34.10 -28.64 -4.39
CA CYS A 5 32.97 -28.01 -3.68
C CYS A 5 31.83 -27.58 -4.62
N HIS A 6 32.15 -27.14 -5.82
CA HIS A 6 31.14 -26.74 -6.80
C HIS A 6 30.31 -27.93 -7.33
N ILE A 7 30.92 -29.10 -7.49
CA ILE A 7 30.22 -30.31 -7.98
C ILE A 7 29.29 -30.88 -6.91
N ILE A 8 29.64 -30.79 -5.64
CA ILE A 8 28.78 -31.26 -4.54
C ILE A 8 27.61 -30.27 -4.35
N PHE A 9 27.83 -28.98 -4.45
CA PHE A 9 26.75 -27.95 -4.35
C PHE A 9 25.82 -28.00 -5.57
N GLY A 10 26.34 -28.14 -6.78
CA GLY A 10 25.53 -28.24 -8.01
C GLY A 10 24.63 -29.47 -8.06
N ARG A 11 25.07 -30.62 -7.56
CA ARG A 11 24.23 -31.84 -7.48
C ARG A 11 23.15 -31.75 -6.41
N TYR A 12 23.38 -31.05 -5.32
CA TYR A 12 22.36 -30.91 -4.26
C TYR A 12 21.35 -29.77 -4.57
N VAL A 13 21.79 -28.69 -5.20
CA VAL A 13 20.89 -27.59 -5.61
C VAL A 13 19.91 -28.06 -6.70
N ASN A 14 20.35 -28.88 -7.67
CA ASN A 14 19.44 -29.48 -8.66
C ASN A 14 18.49 -30.54 -8.08
N TYR A 15 18.82 -31.17 -6.95
CA TYR A 15 17.88 -32.09 -6.28
C TYR A 15 16.84 -31.33 -5.43
N PHE A 16 17.14 -30.12 -4.97
CA PHE A 16 16.20 -29.26 -4.22
C PHE A 16 15.29 -28.44 -5.15
N GLY A 17 15.67 -28.18 -6.39
CA GLY A 17 14.87 -27.37 -7.35
C GLY A 17 13.67 -28.10 -7.97
N VAL A 18 13.48 -29.39 -7.77
CA VAL A 18 12.49 -30.18 -8.53
C VAL A 18 11.42 -30.88 -7.68
N LYS A 19 11.24 -30.66 -6.44
CA LYS A 19 10.03 -31.07 -5.66
C LYS A 19 10.17 -30.74 -4.17
N LEU A 20 9.91 -29.51 -3.80
CA LEU A 20 9.74 -29.11 -2.38
C LEU A 20 8.39 -29.55 -1.78
N GLY A 21 7.67 -30.47 -2.41
CA GLY A 21 6.35 -30.91 -1.97
C GLY A 21 6.32 -31.93 -0.81
N LYS A 22 7.39 -32.63 -0.48
CA LYS A 22 7.44 -33.60 0.64
C LYS A 22 8.89 -33.88 1.04
N ILE A 23 9.51 -33.04 1.84
CA ILE A 23 10.74 -33.39 2.54
C ILE A 23 10.32 -34.09 3.84
N ASN A 24 10.44 -35.41 3.85
CA ASN A 24 10.19 -36.21 5.06
C ASN A 24 11.21 -35.83 6.15
N CYS A 25 10.75 -35.40 7.32
CA CYS A 25 11.55 -35.16 8.52
C CYS A 25 12.51 -36.29 8.90
N ILE A 26 12.23 -37.52 8.43
CA ILE A 26 13.04 -38.74 8.65
C ILE A 26 14.42 -38.63 7.99
N ARG A 27 14.57 -37.97 6.84
CA ARG A 27 15.86 -37.78 6.17
C ARG A 27 16.76 -36.76 6.84
N TYR A 28 16.15 -35.73 7.48
CA TYR A 28 16.88 -34.71 8.22
C TYR A 28 17.54 -35.28 9.49
N SER A 29 16.81 -36.11 10.24
CA SER A 29 17.34 -36.76 11.44
C SER A 29 18.48 -37.77 11.11
N PHE A 30 18.44 -38.37 9.93
CA PHE A 30 19.49 -39.28 9.47
C PHE A 30 20.79 -38.57 9.09
N PHE A 31 20.67 -37.36 8.50
CA PHE A 31 21.83 -36.55 8.13
C PHE A 31 22.50 -35.94 9.37
N ARG A 32 21.72 -35.50 10.34
CA ARG A 32 22.19 -34.99 11.64
C ARG A 32 22.95 -36.07 12.40
N LYS A 33 22.41 -37.30 12.52
CA LYS A 33 23.07 -38.45 13.18
C LYS A 33 24.36 -38.88 12.47
N ARG A 34 24.48 -38.68 11.16
CA ARG A 34 25.68 -39.01 10.40
C ARG A 34 26.80 -37.98 10.57
N LEU A 35 26.45 -36.69 10.69
CA LEU A 35 27.40 -35.64 10.99
C LEU A 35 27.94 -35.70 12.44
N GLU A 36 27.11 -36.07 13.41
CA GLU A 36 27.49 -36.24 14.80
C GLU A 36 28.40 -37.48 15.02
N ARG A 37 28.34 -38.48 14.13
CA ARG A 37 29.19 -39.65 14.18
C ARG A 37 30.53 -39.51 13.44
N SER A 38 30.68 -38.52 12.57
CA SER A 38 31.97 -38.22 11.95
C SER A 38 32.83 -37.38 12.90
N LYS A 39 33.72 -38.00 13.64
CA LYS A 39 34.77 -37.36 14.43
C LYS A 39 35.81 -36.68 13.51
N VAL A 40 35.38 -35.81 12.64
CA VAL A 40 36.26 -34.98 11.81
C VAL A 40 36.42 -33.64 12.47
N GLY A 41 37.45 -33.47 13.27
CA GLY A 41 37.82 -32.28 14.04
C GLY A 41 38.33 -31.11 13.22
N TRP A 42 37.70 -30.79 12.08
CA TRP A 42 38.08 -29.67 11.23
C TRP A 42 36.88 -29.06 10.49
N LEU A 43 35.92 -28.53 11.25
CA LEU A 43 34.95 -27.56 10.67
C LEU A 43 35.49 -26.16 10.95
N SER A 44 36.18 -25.59 9.95
CA SER A 44 36.62 -24.20 10.00
C SER A 44 35.45 -23.25 10.13
N SER A 45 35.64 -22.11 10.79
CA SER A 45 34.61 -21.09 11.09
C SER A 45 33.68 -20.70 9.93
N PRO A 46 34.08 -20.72 8.64
CA PRO A 46 33.20 -20.45 7.50
C PRO A 46 32.09 -21.50 7.31
N PHE A 47 32.39 -22.77 7.57
CA PHE A 47 31.43 -23.88 7.39
C PHE A 47 30.29 -23.81 8.45
N LEU A 48 30.62 -23.46 9.67
CA LEU A 48 29.65 -23.27 10.75
C LEU A 48 28.76 -22.04 10.52
N ARG A 49 29.31 -20.95 9.94
CA ARG A 49 28.52 -19.78 9.54
C ARG A 49 27.53 -20.13 8.44
N THR A 50 27.96 -20.83 7.39
CA THR A 50 27.08 -21.23 6.28
C THR A 50 25.99 -22.21 6.75
N TYR A 51 26.33 -23.15 7.64
CA TYR A 51 25.38 -24.10 8.23
C TYR A 51 24.35 -23.39 9.14
N SER A 52 24.80 -22.42 9.95
CA SER A 52 23.94 -21.59 10.78
C SER A 52 23.00 -20.74 9.95
N GLN A 53 23.48 -20.17 8.84
CA GLN A 53 22.65 -19.39 7.90
C GLN A 53 21.62 -20.26 7.16
N CYS A 54 22.03 -21.46 6.72
CA CYS A 54 21.08 -22.42 6.11
C CYS A 54 20.01 -22.89 7.10
N ASN A 55 20.37 -23.16 8.35
CA ASN A 55 19.40 -23.53 9.38
C ASN A 55 18.47 -22.36 9.73
N ALA A 56 18.98 -21.14 9.79
CA ALA A 56 18.16 -19.94 10.02
C ALA A 56 17.15 -19.72 8.87
N LEU A 57 17.58 -19.93 7.61
CA LEU A 57 16.70 -19.87 6.43
C LEU A 57 15.61 -20.96 6.46
N ILE A 58 15.99 -22.21 6.76
CA ILE A 58 15.04 -23.33 6.86
C ILE A 58 14.05 -23.12 8.02
N ILE A 59 14.51 -22.62 9.17
CA ILE A 59 13.64 -22.31 10.32
C ILE A 59 12.73 -21.11 10.01
N ARG A 60 13.19 -20.12 9.22
CA ARG A 60 12.36 -19.02 8.73
C ARG A 60 11.28 -19.50 7.76
N GLU A 61 11.61 -20.41 6.82
CA GLU A 61 10.59 -21.00 5.92
C GLU A 61 9.55 -21.84 6.67
N LEU A 62 9.95 -22.56 7.70
CA LEU A 62 9.04 -23.36 8.54
C LEU A 62 8.16 -22.50 9.47
N LYS A 63 8.50 -21.23 9.67
CA LYS A 63 7.73 -20.27 10.51
C LYS A 63 6.86 -19.31 9.71
N ARG A 64 6.84 -19.40 8.36
CA ARG A 64 5.91 -18.55 7.59
C ARG A 64 4.48 -18.94 7.92
N PRO A 65 3.64 -17.97 8.32
CA PRO A 65 2.24 -18.25 8.58
C PRO A 65 1.59 -18.83 7.33
N ASN A 66 0.76 -19.83 7.50
CA ASN A 66 -0.06 -20.35 6.40
C ASN A 66 -1.23 -19.39 6.20
N ILE A 67 -1.13 -18.52 5.19
CA ILE A 67 -2.14 -17.52 4.88
C ILE A 67 -3.06 -18.04 3.77
N GLN A 68 -4.34 -18.12 4.06
CA GLN A 68 -5.39 -18.39 3.09
C GLN A 68 -6.03 -17.08 2.65
N ILE A 69 -6.24 -16.93 1.34
CA ILE A 69 -6.89 -15.77 0.73
C ILE A 69 -8.13 -16.25 -0.01
N THR A 70 -9.24 -15.56 0.21
CA THR A 70 -10.52 -15.84 -0.46
C THR A 70 -11.07 -14.55 -1.03
N LYS A 71 -11.45 -14.55 -2.31
CA LYS A 71 -12.26 -13.49 -2.90
C LYS A 71 -13.70 -13.68 -2.46
N VAL A 72 -14.22 -12.77 -1.63
CA VAL A 72 -15.54 -12.86 -1.00
C VAL A 72 -16.62 -12.31 -1.93
N ALA A 73 -16.35 -11.14 -2.53
CA ALA A 73 -17.32 -10.45 -3.38
C ALA A 73 -16.64 -9.67 -4.50
N GLN A 74 -17.43 -9.36 -5.51
CA GLN A 74 -17.10 -8.48 -6.62
C GLN A 74 -18.19 -7.42 -6.74
N PHE A 75 -17.80 -6.14 -6.76
CA PHE A 75 -18.67 -5.01 -7.04
C PHE A 75 -18.44 -4.61 -8.49
N ALA A 76 -19.46 -4.80 -9.33
CA ALA A 76 -19.40 -4.54 -10.75
C ALA A 76 -20.48 -3.53 -11.16
N GLY A 77 -20.16 -2.63 -12.08
CA GLY A 77 -21.10 -1.60 -12.54
C GLY A 77 -20.42 -0.35 -13.10
N HIS A 78 -19.18 -0.10 -12.71
CA HIS A 78 -18.39 0.94 -13.35
C HIS A 78 -18.09 0.59 -14.81
N LYS A 79 -18.16 1.61 -15.69
CA LYS A 79 -17.85 1.46 -17.12
C LYS A 79 -16.40 1.85 -17.45
N ASP A 80 -15.70 2.47 -16.47
CA ASP A 80 -14.34 2.97 -16.61
C ASP A 80 -13.47 2.60 -15.41
N SER A 81 -12.15 2.82 -15.55
CA SER A 81 -11.13 2.59 -14.52
C SER A 81 -11.53 3.20 -13.18
N ILE A 82 -11.43 2.44 -12.11
CA ILE A 82 -11.69 2.91 -10.76
C ILE A 82 -10.36 3.36 -10.14
N TYR A 83 -10.25 4.66 -9.84
CA TYR A 83 -8.99 5.22 -9.36
C TYR A 83 -8.87 5.25 -7.85
N ASP A 84 -10.00 5.47 -7.15
CA ASP A 84 -10.01 5.60 -5.71
C ASP A 84 -11.34 5.13 -5.11
N PHE A 85 -11.31 4.77 -3.84
CA PHE A 85 -12.50 4.48 -3.05
C PHE A 85 -12.25 4.83 -1.58
N VAL A 86 -13.32 5.00 -0.82
CA VAL A 86 -13.27 5.17 0.64
C VAL A 86 -14.26 4.22 1.30
N LEU A 87 -13.85 3.64 2.42
CA LEU A 87 -14.65 2.74 3.23
C LEU A 87 -15.21 3.49 4.44
N ASP A 88 -16.46 3.27 4.73
CA ASP A 88 -17.11 3.60 5.99
C ASP A 88 -17.37 2.29 6.73
N ALA A 89 -16.48 1.94 7.64
CA ALA A 89 -16.55 0.68 8.37
C ALA A 89 -17.77 0.62 9.30
N ASP A 90 -18.17 1.74 9.89
CA ASP A 90 -19.28 1.80 10.83
C ASP A 90 -20.62 1.47 10.17
N THR A 91 -20.82 1.96 8.95
CA THR A 91 -22.04 1.73 8.16
C THR A 91 -21.89 0.60 7.15
N ARG A 92 -20.71 -0.02 7.04
CA ARG A 92 -20.34 -1.01 6.03
C ARG A 92 -20.65 -0.56 4.62
N THR A 93 -20.40 0.70 4.37
CA THR A 93 -20.61 1.37 3.08
C THR A 93 -19.28 1.69 2.40
N MET A 94 -19.23 1.57 1.11
CA MET A 94 -18.09 1.97 0.28
C MET A 94 -18.53 2.99 -0.76
N TYR A 95 -17.67 3.96 -1.04
CA TYR A 95 -17.85 4.93 -2.12
C TYR A 95 -16.67 4.84 -3.06
N SER A 96 -16.92 4.64 -4.36
CA SER A 96 -15.88 4.50 -5.38
C SER A 96 -15.97 5.59 -6.43
N ALA A 97 -14.81 6.07 -6.90
CA ALA A 97 -14.66 7.12 -7.89
C ALA A 97 -13.92 6.61 -9.14
N CYS A 98 -14.39 6.95 -10.34
CA CYS A 98 -13.86 6.39 -11.57
C CYS A 98 -13.50 7.45 -12.63
N ALA A 99 -12.78 7.00 -13.66
CA ALA A 99 -12.35 7.81 -14.81
C ALA A 99 -13.52 8.38 -15.62
N GLY A 100 -14.67 7.70 -15.61
CA GLY A 100 -15.90 8.17 -16.29
C GLY A 100 -16.64 9.29 -15.55
N GLY A 101 -16.12 9.79 -14.43
CA GLY A 101 -16.75 10.86 -13.65
C GLY A 101 -17.96 10.41 -12.84
N PHE A 102 -17.98 9.18 -12.39
CA PHE A 102 -19.05 8.64 -11.54
C PHE A 102 -18.53 8.36 -10.14
N VAL A 103 -19.36 8.65 -9.14
CA VAL A 103 -19.23 8.13 -7.78
C VAL A 103 -20.39 7.21 -7.50
N VAL A 104 -20.06 5.99 -7.06
CA VAL A 104 -21.03 4.96 -6.74
C VAL A 104 -20.91 4.59 -5.27
N LYS A 105 -22.05 4.54 -4.59
CA LYS A 105 -22.24 4.03 -3.24
C LYS A 105 -22.57 2.54 -3.29
N TRP A 106 -21.91 1.74 -2.49
CA TRP A 106 -22.07 0.29 -2.37
C TRP A 106 -22.37 -0.10 -0.93
N ASP A 107 -23.26 -1.05 -0.76
CA ASP A 107 -23.38 -1.80 0.49
C ASP A 107 -22.39 -2.99 0.43
N ILE A 108 -21.47 -3.07 1.39
CA ILE A 108 -20.41 -4.09 1.41
C ILE A 108 -21.02 -5.50 1.62
N ASP A 109 -22.11 -5.58 2.35
CA ASP A 109 -22.81 -6.84 2.63
C ASP A 109 -23.76 -7.26 1.52
N ASN A 110 -24.11 -6.32 0.61
CA ASN A 110 -24.97 -6.57 -0.56
C ASN A 110 -24.31 -6.03 -1.85
N PRO A 111 -23.28 -6.70 -2.38
CA PRO A 111 -22.38 -6.18 -3.42
C PRO A 111 -23.02 -6.05 -4.81
N GLU A 112 -24.22 -6.57 -5.03
CA GLU A 112 -24.84 -6.62 -6.35
C GLU A 112 -25.46 -5.28 -6.79
N GLU A 113 -25.76 -4.37 -5.84
CA GLU A 113 -26.43 -3.11 -6.12
C GLU A 113 -25.55 -1.90 -5.78
N GLY A 114 -25.08 -1.19 -6.81
CA GLY A 114 -24.42 0.11 -6.68
C GLY A 114 -25.38 1.26 -6.96
N THR A 115 -25.42 2.26 -6.09
CA THR A 115 -26.19 3.49 -6.30
C THR A 115 -25.29 4.62 -6.74
N MET A 116 -25.51 5.19 -7.92
CA MET A 116 -24.80 6.38 -8.38
C MET A 116 -25.25 7.59 -7.57
N ILE A 117 -24.32 8.29 -6.92
CA ILE A 117 -24.60 9.45 -6.08
C ILE A 117 -24.03 10.77 -6.64
N LEU A 118 -23.06 10.70 -7.56
CA LEU A 118 -22.50 11.86 -8.23
C LEU A 118 -22.12 11.49 -9.67
N GLN A 119 -22.37 12.41 -10.59
CA GLN A 119 -21.92 12.33 -11.98
C GLN A 119 -21.34 13.68 -12.41
N SER A 120 -20.19 13.66 -13.09
CA SER A 120 -19.59 14.81 -13.77
C SER A 120 -19.18 14.44 -15.19
N GLY A 121 -18.76 15.41 -15.97
CA GLY A 121 -18.21 15.18 -17.31
C GLY A 121 -16.70 14.90 -17.36
N GLU A 122 -16.04 14.72 -16.20
CA GLU A 122 -14.60 14.54 -16.08
C GLU A 122 -14.23 13.45 -15.09
N ALA A 123 -12.99 12.94 -15.19
CA ALA A 123 -12.48 11.90 -14.32
C ALA A 123 -12.35 12.36 -12.86
N PHE A 124 -12.67 11.47 -11.92
CA PHE A 124 -12.40 11.63 -10.51
C PHE A 124 -11.14 10.85 -10.12
N TYR A 125 -10.18 11.53 -9.47
CA TYR A 125 -8.89 10.95 -9.10
C TYR A 125 -8.78 10.60 -7.63
N SER A 126 -9.53 11.25 -6.76
CA SER A 126 -9.50 11.04 -5.33
C SER A 126 -10.88 11.19 -4.70
N ILE A 127 -11.10 10.46 -3.60
CA ILE A 127 -12.35 10.52 -2.84
C ILE A 127 -12.03 10.36 -1.35
N ALA A 128 -12.68 11.17 -0.51
CA ALA A 128 -12.53 11.10 0.93
C ALA A 128 -13.87 11.35 1.64
N LYS A 129 -14.16 10.58 2.69
CA LYS A 129 -15.24 10.87 3.62
C LYS A 129 -14.71 11.79 4.71
N VAL A 130 -15.34 12.94 4.87
CA VAL A 130 -15.02 13.94 5.86
C VAL A 130 -16.29 14.24 6.65
N GLU A 131 -16.35 13.76 7.88
CA GLU A 131 -17.56 13.83 8.71
C GLU A 131 -18.78 13.24 7.98
N ASN A 132 -19.83 14.02 7.77
CA ASN A 132 -21.05 13.61 7.05
C ASN A 132 -21.02 14.00 5.56
N THR A 133 -19.85 14.32 5.01
CA THR A 133 -19.71 14.71 3.61
C THR A 133 -18.73 13.80 2.88
N LEU A 134 -18.94 13.67 1.59
CA LEU A 134 -18.01 13.05 0.67
C LEU A 134 -17.37 14.13 -0.18
N LYS A 135 -16.06 14.20 -0.19
CA LYS A 135 -15.29 15.10 -1.04
C LYS A 135 -14.65 14.32 -2.18
N VAL A 136 -14.79 14.80 -3.40
CA VAL A 136 -14.34 14.13 -4.62
C VAL A 136 -13.49 15.08 -5.44
N GLY A 137 -12.25 14.68 -5.66
CA GLY A 137 -11.28 15.48 -6.42
C GLY A 137 -11.24 15.08 -7.89
N SER A 138 -11.37 16.05 -8.78
CA SER A 138 -11.42 15.82 -10.21
C SER A 138 -10.09 16.04 -10.92
N ARG A 139 -10.07 15.68 -12.19
CA ARG A 139 -8.95 15.90 -13.10
C ARG A 139 -8.63 17.39 -13.33
N SER A 140 -9.64 18.23 -13.36
CA SER A 140 -9.45 19.67 -13.64
C SER A 140 -9.08 20.49 -12.39
N GLY A 141 -9.07 19.86 -11.19
CA GLY A 141 -8.75 20.54 -9.93
C GLY A 141 -9.97 20.99 -9.14
N VAL A 142 -11.17 20.61 -9.58
CA VAL A 142 -12.41 20.86 -8.86
C VAL A 142 -12.58 19.85 -7.74
N ILE A 143 -13.01 20.30 -6.57
CA ILE A 143 -13.48 19.45 -5.48
C ILE A 143 -15.00 19.57 -5.38
N TYR A 144 -15.68 18.44 -5.53
CA TYR A 144 -17.11 18.28 -5.35
C TYR A 144 -17.38 17.84 -3.91
N THR A 145 -18.40 18.43 -3.27
CA THR A 145 -18.84 18.04 -1.93
C THR A 145 -20.27 17.51 -1.99
N VAL A 146 -20.45 16.27 -1.55
CA VAL A 146 -21.76 15.60 -1.48
C VAL A 146 -22.13 15.41 -0.02
N ASP A 147 -23.32 15.81 0.37
CA ASP A 147 -23.90 15.51 1.68
C ASP A 147 -24.38 14.05 1.71
N LEU A 148 -23.91 13.27 2.69
CA LEU A 148 -24.19 11.83 2.77
C LEU A 148 -25.57 11.51 3.36
N ALA A 149 -26.22 12.45 4.06
CA ALA A 149 -27.57 12.25 4.56
C ALA A 149 -28.62 12.37 3.45
N THR A 150 -28.37 13.27 2.50
CA THR A 150 -29.30 13.55 1.39
C THR A 150 -28.84 12.98 0.06
N ASN A 151 -27.59 12.49 -0.03
CA ASN A 151 -26.90 12.10 -1.27
C ASN A 151 -26.95 13.22 -2.34
N SER A 152 -26.89 14.47 -1.93
CA SER A 152 -26.99 15.62 -2.83
C SER A 152 -25.67 16.38 -2.92
N LEU A 153 -25.34 16.88 -4.12
CA LEU A 153 -24.22 17.77 -4.36
C LEU A 153 -24.50 19.12 -3.69
N THR A 154 -23.63 19.52 -2.74
CA THR A 154 -23.79 20.76 -1.96
C THR A 154 -22.80 21.85 -2.35
N ASP A 155 -21.63 21.49 -2.89
CA ASP A 155 -20.61 22.44 -3.30
C ASP A 155 -19.78 21.92 -4.48
N THR A 156 -19.31 22.84 -5.31
CA THR A 156 -18.41 22.58 -6.43
C THR A 156 -17.43 23.75 -6.53
N THR A 157 -16.20 23.51 -6.06
CA THR A 157 -15.21 24.58 -5.98
C THR A 157 -13.91 24.21 -6.70
N GLN A 158 -13.46 25.10 -7.60
CA GLN A 158 -12.13 25.02 -8.23
C GLN A 158 -11.07 25.41 -7.21
N LEU A 159 -10.28 24.45 -6.75
CA LEU A 159 -9.28 24.65 -5.70
C LEU A 159 -7.84 24.43 -6.17
N HIS A 160 -7.61 23.56 -7.15
CA HIS A 160 -6.31 23.24 -7.73
C HIS A 160 -6.23 23.61 -9.22
N GLN A 161 -5.01 23.75 -9.73
CA GLN A 161 -4.74 23.95 -11.16
C GLN A 161 -4.24 22.63 -11.76
N GLY A 162 -5.14 21.64 -11.86
CA GLY A 162 -4.83 20.26 -12.31
C GLY A 162 -5.40 19.23 -11.36
N GLY A 163 -5.15 17.96 -11.66
CA GLY A 163 -5.76 16.83 -10.96
C GLY A 163 -5.55 16.82 -9.46
N VAL A 164 -6.62 16.57 -8.69
CA VAL A 164 -6.58 16.43 -7.23
C VAL A 164 -6.32 14.98 -6.90
N PHE A 165 -5.12 14.65 -6.39
CA PHE A 165 -4.69 13.28 -6.17
C PHE A 165 -4.98 12.75 -4.77
N PHE A 166 -5.14 13.62 -3.77
CA PHE A 166 -5.57 13.24 -2.44
C PHE A 166 -6.37 14.34 -1.75
N ILE A 167 -7.24 13.92 -0.87
CA ILE A 167 -8.04 14.80 0.01
C ILE A 167 -7.97 14.21 1.41
N GLY A 168 -7.58 15.04 2.39
CA GLY A 168 -7.68 14.75 3.81
C GLY A 168 -8.79 15.53 4.48
N ASN A 169 -8.87 15.46 5.80
CA ASN A 169 -9.91 16.15 6.56
C ASN A 169 -9.88 17.69 6.33
N LYS A 170 -8.69 18.28 6.34
CA LYS A 170 -8.49 19.73 6.25
C LYS A 170 -7.49 20.17 5.17
N TYR A 171 -7.04 19.25 4.33
CA TYR A 171 -6.05 19.54 3.29
C TYR A 171 -6.36 18.76 2.02
N SER A 172 -5.79 19.22 0.91
CA SER A 172 -5.76 18.47 -0.35
C SER A 172 -4.49 18.82 -1.13
N GLY A 173 -4.14 17.94 -2.07
CA GLY A 173 -2.99 18.17 -2.94
C GLY A 173 -3.15 17.48 -4.27
N GLY A 174 -2.41 17.94 -5.26
CA GLY A 174 -2.58 17.49 -6.61
C GLY A 174 -1.42 17.81 -7.55
N GLU A 175 -1.76 17.92 -8.81
CA GLU A 175 -0.84 18.06 -9.93
C GLU A 175 -0.02 19.35 -9.89
N ASP A 176 -0.58 20.41 -9.31
CA ASP A 176 0.02 21.73 -9.22
C ASP A 176 1.12 21.88 -8.15
N GLY A 177 1.44 20.81 -7.41
CA GLY A 177 2.42 20.84 -6.33
C GLY A 177 1.99 21.63 -5.09
N VAL A 178 0.74 22.10 -5.08
CA VAL A 178 0.18 22.94 -4.02
C VAL A 178 -0.50 22.07 -2.96
N LEU A 179 -0.16 22.32 -1.70
CA LEU A 179 -0.92 21.83 -0.55
C LEU A 179 -1.94 22.93 -0.15
N LEU A 180 -3.21 22.62 -0.31
CA LEU A 180 -4.28 23.38 0.32
C LEU A 180 -4.38 22.99 1.78
N ARG A 181 -4.51 23.95 2.68
CA ARG A 181 -4.55 23.75 4.12
C ARG A 181 -5.41 24.82 4.80
N PRO A 182 -5.83 24.64 6.05
CA PRO A 182 -6.45 25.71 6.82
C PRO A 182 -5.47 26.88 7.05
N LYS A 183 -6.00 28.05 7.33
CA LYS A 183 -5.18 29.14 7.86
C LYS A 183 -4.61 28.76 9.22
N THR A 184 -3.32 28.99 9.39
CA THR A 184 -2.65 28.88 10.69
C THR A 184 -2.62 30.24 11.40
N ILE A 185 -2.21 30.24 12.67
CA ILE A 185 -2.02 31.49 13.44
C ILE A 185 -1.01 32.40 12.73
N ALA A 186 0.01 31.85 12.09
CA ALA A 186 1.00 32.58 11.31
C ALA A 186 0.40 33.31 10.08
N ASP A 187 -0.70 32.82 9.53
CA ASP A 187 -1.40 33.40 8.37
C ASP A 187 -2.49 34.40 8.77
N GLY A 188 -2.72 34.63 10.09
CA GLY A 188 -3.83 35.45 10.60
C GLY A 188 -5.17 34.72 10.68
N VAL A 189 -5.92 35.00 11.74
CA VAL A 189 -7.07 34.25 12.27
C VAL A 189 -8.14 33.79 11.27
N GLY A 190 -8.60 32.53 11.40
CA GLY A 190 -9.92 32.07 10.98
C GLY A 190 -9.93 30.91 9.98
N GLY A 191 -10.14 29.67 10.48
CA GLY A 191 -10.14 28.48 9.69
C GLY A 191 -11.42 28.21 8.91
N HIS A 192 -11.39 28.43 7.60
CA HIS A 192 -12.27 27.75 6.67
C HIS A 192 -11.41 27.00 5.64
N PHE A 193 -11.85 25.78 5.27
CA PHE A 193 -11.23 24.99 4.23
C PHE A 193 -11.15 25.79 2.93
N GLY A 194 -9.96 25.94 2.34
CA GLY A 194 -9.88 26.25 0.94
C GLY A 194 -9.34 27.61 0.51
N LYS A 195 -8.60 28.38 1.34
CA LYS A 195 -7.98 29.63 0.84
C LYS A 195 -6.50 29.84 1.16
N ASN A 196 -5.84 28.90 1.85
CA ASN A 196 -4.39 28.98 2.02
C ASN A 196 -3.71 27.91 1.19
N THR A 197 -3.06 28.37 0.17
CA THR A 197 -2.23 27.55 -0.71
C THR A 197 -0.79 27.64 -0.27
N MET A 198 -0.12 26.49 -0.23
CA MET A 198 1.32 26.38 -0.02
C MET A 198 1.90 25.59 -1.18
N LEU A 199 2.77 26.23 -1.98
CA LEU A 199 3.60 25.48 -2.93
C LEU A 199 4.58 24.64 -2.12
N LEU A 200 4.31 23.34 -2.01
CA LEU A 200 5.10 22.44 -1.20
C LEU A 200 6.23 21.78 -1.99
N ALA A 201 5.96 21.41 -3.23
CA ALA A 201 6.93 20.78 -4.12
C ALA A 201 6.89 21.39 -5.52
N PRO A 202 8.00 21.32 -6.28
CA PRO A 202 8.02 21.78 -7.68
C PRO A 202 7.17 20.91 -8.61
N ASP A 203 6.86 19.67 -8.17
CA ASP A 203 6.11 18.65 -8.90
C ASP A 203 4.87 18.24 -8.12
N SER A 204 4.02 17.42 -8.75
CA SER A 204 2.74 16.97 -8.19
C SER A 204 2.87 16.35 -6.81
N LEU A 205 1.94 16.67 -5.91
CA LEU A 205 1.72 15.98 -4.65
C LEU A 205 0.83 14.77 -4.89
N ARG A 206 1.27 13.58 -4.48
CA ARG A 206 0.63 12.32 -4.89
C ARG A 206 -0.19 11.64 -3.80
N CYS A 207 0.25 11.75 -2.56
CA CYS A 207 -0.39 11.09 -1.41
C CYS A 207 -0.08 11.86 -0.13
N ALA A 208 -0.90 11.63 0.89
CA ALA A 208 -0.63 12.12 2.22
C ALA A 208 -1.13 11.16 3.28
N ILE A 209 -0.47 11.16 4.46
CA ILE A 209 -0.90 10.46 5.66
C ILE A 209 -0.60 11.30 6.90
N GLU A 210 -1.48 11.24 7.86
CA GLU A 210 -1.30 11.91 9.16
C GLU A 210 -0.78 10.94 10.21
N SER A 211 0.09 11.44 11.08
CA SER A 211 0.37 10.87 12.40
C SER A 211 -0.21 11.76 13.49
N GLU A 212 0.15 11.53 14.74
CA GLU A 212 -0.31 12.34 15.88
C GLU A 212 0.07 13.82 15.71
N ASP A 213 1.33 14.10 15.35
CA ASP A 213 1.94 15.44 15.31
C ASP A 213 2.40 15.89 13.91
N SER A 214 2.35 15.02 12.92
CA SER A 214 2.91 15.28 11.60
C SER A 214 1.95 14.93 10.47
N LEU A 215 2.07 15.68 9.37
CA LEU A 215 1.51 15.36 8.07
C LEU A 215 2.67 14.97 7.15
N PHE A 216 2.61 13.78 6.55
CA PHE A 216 3.56 13.31 5.56
C PHE A 216 2.93 13.42 4.17
N VAL A 217 3.65 14.03 3.22
CA VAL A 217 3.20 14.22 1.84
C VAL A 217 4.23 13.65 0.89
N GLY A 218 3.84 12.67 0.10
CA GLY A 218 4.64 12.09 -0.97
C GLY A 218 4.46 12.85 -2.28
N ALA A 219 5.58 13.16 -2.97
CA ALA A 219 5.58 13.99 -4.16
C ALA A 219 6.27 13.32 -5.37
N SER A 220 6.04 13.91 -6.54
CA SER A 220 6.66 13.44 -7.80
C SER A 220 8.10 13.88 -7.94
N ASP A 221 8.60 14.79 -7.13
CA ASP A 221 10.02 15.15 -6.99
C ASP A 221 10.85 14.11 -6.20
N HIS A 222 10.30 12.90 -6.03
CA HIS A 222 10.91 11.73 -5.40
C HIS A 222 11.05 11.82 -3.89
N ALA A 223 10.45 12.81 -3.25
CA ALA A 223 10.59 13.04 -1.83
C ALA A 223 9.29 12.84 -1.04
N ILE A 224 9.46 12.65 0.26
CA ILE A 224 8.40 12.72 1.25
C ILE A 224 8.68 13.92 2.13
N TYR A 225 7.73 14.82 2.23
CA TYR A 225 7.78 16.00 3.09
C TYR A 225 7.09 15.68 4.41
N GLN A 226 7.80 15.85 5.52
CA GLN A 226 7.22 15.82 6.86
C GLN A 226 6.94 17.25 7.30
N LEU A 227 5.65 17.55 7.54
CA LEU A 227 5.21 18.83 8.04
C LEU A 227 4.70 18.69 9.47
N ASP A 228 4.79 19.77 10.24
CA ASP A 228 4.03 19.90 11.48
C ASP A 228 2.54 19.96 11.18
N LYS A 229 1.73 19.13 11.86
CA LYS A 229 0.30 19.00 11.59
C LYS A 229 -0.51 20.28 11.93
N THR A 230 0.03 21.14 12.81
CA THR A 230 -0.63 22.34 13.28
C THR A 230 -0.20 23.59 12.50
N SER A 231 1.12 23.78 12.36
CA SER A 231 1.65 24.95 11.66
C SER A 231 1.80 24.75 10.16
N TYR A 232 1.83 23.48 9.70
CA TYR A 232 2.15 23.07 8.33
C TYR A 232 3.57 23.48 7.87
N GLU A 233 4.45 23.83 8.80
CA GLU A 233 5.85 24.08 8.50
C GLU A 233 6.57 22.77 8.17
N VAL A 234 7.45 22.80 7.16
CA VAL A 234 8.23 21.63 6.76
C VAL A 234 9.30 21.33 7.82
N LYS A 235 9.13 20.24 8.56
CA LYS A 235 10.11 19.76 9.55
C LYS A 235 11.33 19.14 8.87
N ARG A 236 11.10 18.34 7.83
CA ARG A 236 12.17 17.67 7.06
C ARG A 236 11.67 17.15 5.72
N LYS A 237 12.64 16.78 4.86
CA LYS A 237 12.44 16.09 3.58
C LYS A 237 13.14 14.73 3.63
N LEU A 238 12.41 13.63 3.43
CA LEU A 238 12.94 12.28 3.33
C LEU A 238 13.22 11.98 1.87
N ALA A 239 14.49 11.71 1.54
CA ALA A 239 14.96 11.42 0.19
C ALA A 239 15.51 9.99 0.10
N GLY A 240 15.17 9.28 -0.98
CA GLY A 240 15.61 7.89 -1.20
C GLY A 240 14.90 7.23 -2.36
N HIS A 241 13.63 7.60 -2.64
CA HIS A 241 12.95 7.19 -3.87
C HIS A 241 13.65 7.75 -5.11
N THR A 242 13.62 6.99 -6.20
CA THR A 242 14.20 7.40 -7.49
C THR A 242 13.15 7.88 -8.49
N ASN A 243 11.88 7.88 -8.06
CA ASN A 243 10.73 8.36 -8.83
C ASN A 243 9.59 8.76 -7.89
N SER A 244 8.44 9.19 -8.42
CA SER A 244 7.25 9.65 -7.69
C SER A 244 6.85 8.71 -6.55
N VAL A 245 6.54 9.27 -5.39
CA VAL A 245 6.01 8.55 -4.22
C VAL A 245 4.49 8.52 -4.33
N PHE A 246 3.89 7.33 -4.38
CA PHE A 246 2.44 7.19 -4.63
C PHE A 246 1.63 6.81 -3.40
N ALA A 247 2.23 6.18 -2.41
CA ALA A 247 1.53 5.81 -1.19
C ALA A 247 2.44 5.80 0.03
N LEU A 248 1.83 6.06 1.17
CA LEU A 248 2.43 6.10 2.50
C LEU A 248 1.57 5.28 3.46
N ALA A 249 2.21 4.62 4.43
CA ALA A 249 1.53 3.93 5.52
C ALA A 249 2.37 4.03 6.80
N MET A 250 1.75 4.27 7.95
CA MET A 250 2.41 4.14 9.25
C MET A 250 2.34 2.68 9.68
N ILE A 251 3.48 2.09 10.07
CA ILE A 251 3.56 0.74 10.64
C ILE A 251 3.46 0.82 12.17
N ASP A 252 4.08 1.82 12.74
CA ASP A 252 4.02 2.23 14.14
C ASP A 252 4.31 3.73 14.26
N ASP A 253 4.38 4.27 15.47
CA ASP A 253 4.54 5.71 15.72
C ASP A 253 5.84 6.29 15.14
N ASN A 254 6.87 5.46 14.95
CA ASN A 254 8.21 5.88 14.49
C ASN A 254 8.59 5.33 13.12
N THR A 255 7.75 4.48 12.52
CA THR A 255 8.06 3.81 11.25
C THR A 255 7.05 4.18 10.17
N LEU A 256 7.49 4.98 9.21
CA LEU A 256 6.77 5.25 7.97
C LEU A 256 7.22 4.27 6.89
N VAL A 257 6.28 3.76 6.12
CA VAL A 257 6.55 2.98 4.91
C VAL A 257 6.01 3.72 3.69
N SER A 258 6.77 3.70 2.61
CA SER A 258 6.41 4.36 1.36
C SER A 258 6.60 3.45 0.16
N THR A 259 5.87 3.74 -0.92
CA THR A 259 6.05 3.09 -2.21
C THR A 259 5.73 4.06 -3.35
N GLY A 260 6.15 3.70 -4.56
CA GLY A 260 5.94 4.61 -5.69
C GLY A 260 6.27 4.01 -7.06
N ARG A 261 6.60 4.92 -7.97
CA ARG A 261 6.87 4.57 -9.37
C ARG A 261 8.16 3.78 -9.57
N ASP A 262 9.07 3.81 -8.61
CA ASP A 262 10.30 3.02 -8.61
C ASP A 262 10.08 1.55 -8.21
N ALA A 263 8.83 1.14 -7.97
CA ALA A 263 8.42 -0.23 -7.60
C ALA A 263 9.04 -0.76 -6.30
N MET A 264 9.63 0.13 -5.48
CA MET A 264 10.24 -0.19 -4.19
C MET A 264 9.24 0.04 -3.06
N ILE A 265 9.37 -0.74 -1.98
CA ILE A 265 8.86 -0.36 -0.66
C ILE A 265 10.05 0.05 0.18
N ARG A 266 9.93 1.20 0.87
CA ARG A 266 10.97 1.75 1.75
C ARG A 266 10.41 2.00 3.13
N ALA A 267 11.18 1.62 4.16
CA ALA A 267 10.88 1.93 5.55
C ALA A 267 11.80 3.05 6.05
N TRP A 268 11.21 3.98 6.75
CA TRP A 268 11.86 5.18 7.29
C TRP A 268 11.73 5.19 8.80
N ASP A 269 12.84 5.34 9.50
CA ASP A 269 12.84 5.63 10.92
C ASP A 269 12.65 7.14 11.11
N LEU A 270 11.53 7.53 11.67
CA LEU A 270 11.16 8.93 11.86
C LEU A 270 11.93 9.62 12.99
N THR A 271 12.53 8.84 13.89
CA THR A 271 13.38 9.38 14.98
C THR A 271 14.66 9.98 14.40
N ILE A 272 15.31 9.23 13.50
CA ILE A 272 16.57 9.67 12.88
C ILE A 272 16.36 10.31 11.49
N GLY A 273 15.15 10.22 10.92
CA GLY A 273 14.78 10.79 9.63
C GLY A 273 15.50 10.16 8.44
N ARG A 274 15.73 8.84 8.46
CA ARG A 274 16.45 8.12 7.41
C ARG A 274 15.74 6.85 6.99
N GLU A 275 16.00 6.43 5.73
CA GLU A 275 15.69 5.10 5.26
C GLU A 275 16.49 4.07 6.07
N VAL A 276 15.80 3.05 6.58
CA VAL A 276 16.40 1.95 7.34
C VAL A 276 16.29 0.61 6.61
N HIS A 277 15.34 0.48 5.69
CA HIS A 277 15.17 -0.71 4.90
C HIS A 277 14.49 -0.41 3.57
N ALA A 278 14.84 -1.15 2.51
CA ALA A 278 14.18 -1.06 1.21
C ALA A 278 14.16 -2.43 0.54
N VAL A 279 13.03 -2.74 -0.09
CA VAL A 279 12.84 -4.00 -0.83
C VAL A 279 12.25 -3.74 -2.22
N PRO A 280 12.69 -4.47 -3.26
CA PRO A 280 11.97 -4.49 -4.53
C PRO A 280 10.62 -5.16 -4.30
N ALA A 281 9.55 -4.37 -4.43
CA ALA A 281 8.22 -4.85 -4.09
C ALA A 281 7.47 -5.44 -5.29
N HIS A 282 7.55 -4.78 -6.44
CA HIS A 282 6.76 -5.10 -7.61
C HIS A 282 7.60 -5.03 -8.89
N GLU A 283 7.08 -5.59 -9.99
CA GLU A 283 7.71 -5.49 -11.31
C GLU A 283 7.46 -4.14 -11.99
N TYR A 284 6.35 -3.49 -11.64
CA TYR A 284 5.97 -2.16 -12.11
C TYR A 284 5.61 -1.27 -10.93
N GLN A 285 5.26 -0.01 -11.22
CA GLN A 285 4.92 0.99 -10.19
C GLN A 285 3.92 0.45 -9.16
N ALA A 286 4.30 0.57 -7.89
CA ALA A 286 3.42 0.26 -6.77
C ALA A 286 2.54 1.47 -6.47
N LYS A 287 1.23 1.25 -6.33
CA LYS A 287 0.21 2.31 -6.35
C LYS A 287 -0.32 2.66 -4.98
N SER A 288 -0.50 1.68 -4.12
CA SER A 288 -1.16 1.87 -2.83
C SER A 288 -0.56 0.98 -1.75
N LEU A 289 -0.66 1.44 -0.51
CA LEU A 289 -0.31 0.74 0.72
C LEU A 289 -1.48 0.80 1.70
N SER A 290 -1.68 -0.25 2.48
CA SER A 290 -2.61 -0.25 3.60
C SER A 290 -2.13 -1.22 4.68
N TYR A 291 -2.14 -0.80 5.95
CA TYR A 291 -1.67 -1.59 7.09
C TYR A 291 -2.76 -1.75 8.13
N ASN A 292 -2.96 -2.97 8.66
CA ASN A 292 -4.00 -3.28 9.66
C ASN A 292 -3.45 -3.55 11.08
N GLY A 293 -2.19 -3.19 11.34
CA GLY A 293 -1.50 -3.51 12.60
C GLY A 293 -0.68 -4.79 12.57
N SER A 294 -0.88 -5.65 11.56
CA SER A 294 -0.16 -6.93 11.42
C SER A 294 0.38 -7.17 10.02
N ILE A 295 -0.41 -6.88 8.99
CA ILE A 295 -0.08 -7.13 7.59
C ILE A 295 -0.13 -5.83 6.81
N LEU A 296 0.93 -5.55 6.07
CA LEU A 296 0.98 -4.49 5.08
C LEU A 296 0.55 -5.05 3.72
N LEU A 297 -0.39 -4.38 3.08
CA LEU A 297 -0.77 -4.62 1.69
C LEU A 297 -0.05 -3.65 0.78
N SER A 298 0.36 -4.11 -0.39
CA SER A 298 0.75 -3.26 -1.51
C SER A 298 0.04 -3.68 -2.79
N SER A 299 -0.35 -2.71 -3.61
CA SER A 299 -0.94 -2.94 -4.93
C SER A 299 -0.09 -2.32 -6.03
N SER A 300 -0.22 -2.85 -7.26
CA SER A 300 0.64 -2.42 -8.35
C SER A 300 -0.03 -2.46 -9.73
N MET A 301 0.61 -1.76 -10.65
CA MET A 301 0.36 -1.86 -12.09
C MET A 301 0.73 -3.25 -12.65
N ASP A 302 1.51 -4.06 -11.94
CA ASP A 302 1.81 -5.45 -12.30
C ASP A 302 0.63 -6.41 -12.08
N LYS A 303 -0.55 -5.87 -11.70
CA LYS A 303 -1.81 -6.59 -11.48
C LYS A 303 -1.79 -7.50 -10.25
N THR A 304 -0.84 -7.32 -9.35
CA THR A 304 -0.73 -8.11 -8.11
C THR A 304 -1.01 -7.27 -6.87
N ILE A 305 -1.51 -7.94 -5.84
CA ILE A 305 -1.52 -7.45 -4.46
C ILE A 305 -0.55 -8.32 -3.68
N LYS A 306 0.31 -7.70 -2.90
CA LYS A 306 1.28 -8.42 -2.07
C LYS A 306 1.05 -8.13 -0.59
N LEU A 307 1.18 -9.17 0.22
CA LEU A 307 1.07 -9.12 1.66
C LEU A 307 2.46 -9.23 2.26
N TRP A 308 2.77 -8.36 3.22
CA TRP A 308 4.07 -8.25 3.87
C TRP A 308 3.91 -8.23 5.38
N ASN A 309 4.89 -8.76 6.11
CA ASN A 309 4.99 -8.52 7.55
C ASN A 309 5.60 -7.13 7.82
N LYS A 310 5.69 -6.73 9.08
CA LYS A 310 6.27 -5.43 9.47
C LYS A 310 7.77 -5.29 9.16
N GLU A 311 8.48 -6.40 8.99
CA GLU A 311 9.89 -6.46 8.57
C GLU A 311 10.05 -6.38 7.05
N LEU A 312 8.95 -6.15 6.29
CA LEU A 312 8.87 -6.14 4.83
C LEU A 312 9.30 -7.47 4.18
N GLU A 313 9.10 -8.59 4.87
CA GLU A 313 9.22 -9.91 4.27
C GLU A 313 7.91 -10.27 3.56
N LEU A 314 8.03 -10.77 2.31
CA LEU A 314 6.87 -11.14 1.51
C LEU A 314 6.19 -12.39 2.09
N LEU A 315 4.91 -12.25 2.45
CA LEU A 315 4.07 -13.34 2.97
C LEU A 315 3.28 -14.03 1.87
N LYS A 316 2.64 -13.26 0.99
CA LYS A 316 1.72 -13.78 -0.03
C LYS A 316 1.64 -12.86 -1.24
N VAL A 317 1.33 -13.46 -2.40
CA VAL A 317 1.01 -12.74 -3.64
C VAL A 317 -0.39 -13.16 -4.08
N ILE A 318 -1.22 -12.18 -4.39
CA ILE A 318 -2.54 -12.35 -4.99
C ILE A 318 -2.44 -11.90 -6.45
N ASP A 319 -2.68 -12.81 -7.36
CA ASP A 319 -2.66 -12.64 -8.81
C ASP A 319 -3.95 -13.16 -9.46
N PHE A 320 -4.05 -12.96 -10.77
CA PHE A 320 -5.20 -13.45 -11.53
C PHE A 320 -5.23 -14.98 -11.61
N GLU A 321 -4.10 -15.61 -11.86
CA GLU A 321 -4.03 -17.06 -12.15
C GLU A 321 -4.50 -17.89 -10.96
N LYS A 322 -4.06 -17.52 -9.76
CA LYS A 322 -4.29 -18.31 -8.56
C LYS A 322 -5.57 -17.93 -7.81
N TYR A 323 -5.92 -16.65 -7.81
CA TYR A 323 -7.01 -16.13 -7.00
C TYR A 323 -8.16 -15.54 -7.83
N ASN A 324 -8.10 -15.63 -9.16
CA ASN A 324 -9.00 -14.92 -10.05
C ASN A 324 -9.05 -13.42 -9.70
N GLY A 325 -7.84 -12.85 -9.49
CA GLY A 325 -7.64 -11.46 -9.10
C GLY A 325 -7.91 -10.48 -10.25
N HIS A 326 -7.40 -9.26 -10.08
CA HIS A 326 -7.56 -8.23 -11.09
C HIS A 326 -6.77 -8.52 -12.38
N THR A 327 -7.34 -8.09 -13.50
CA THR A 327 -6.75 -8.28 -14.84
C THR A 327 -5.99 -7.07 -15.35
N ASN A 328 -6.05 -5.95 -14.62
CA ASN A 328 -5.38 -4.70 -14.97
C ASN A 328 -4.75 -4.04 -13.72
N CYS A 329 -4.18 -2.84 -13.88
CA CYS A 329 -3.56 -2.06 -12.82
C CYS A 329 -4.47 -1.99 -11.58
N ILE A 330 -3.92 -2.27 -10.41
CA ILE A 330 -4.63 -2.16 -9.12
C ILE A 330 -4.26 -0.81 -8.50
N ASN A 331 -5.23 0.11 -8.49
CA ASN A 331 -4.99 1.49 -8.11
C ASN A 331 -4.98 1.69 -6.59
N LYS A 332 -5.83 0.99 -5.86
CA LYS A 332 -5.91 1.11 -4.40
C LYS A 332 -6.23 -0.21 -3.73
N VAL A 333 -5.66 -0.40 -2.53
CA VAL A 333 -6.04 -1.41 -1.54
C VAL A 333 -6.28 -0.72 -0.21
N GLN A 334 -7.28 -1.19 0.54
CA GLN A 334 -7.57 -0.66 1.87
C GLN A 334 -8.18 -1.76 2.74
N TRP A 335 -7.64 -1.95 3.95
CA TRP A 335 -8.24 -2.80 4.95
C TRP A 335 -9.59 -2.23 5.39
N LEU A 336 -10.58 -3.10 5.44
CA LEU A 336 -11.91 -2.83 5.99
C LEU A 336 -11.92 -3.10 7.49
N ASP A 337 -11.31 -4.21 7.88
CA ASP A 337 -11.15 -4.67 9.25
C ASP A 337 -9.85 -5.49 9.40
N GLU A 338 -9.69 -6.24 10.49
CA GLU A 338 -8.50 -7.06 10.75
C GLU A 338 -8.25 -8.15 9.70
N ASN A 339 -9.32 -8.65 9.05
CA ASN A 339 -9.29 -9.83 8.17
C ASN A 339 -9.80 -9.57 6.76
N MET A 340 -10.43 -8.45 6.50
CA MET A 340 -11.00 -8.13 5.19
C MET A 340 -10.41 -6.85 4.61
N PHE A 341 -10.20 -6.84 3.31
CA PHE A 341 -9.78 -5.65 2.58
C PHE A 341 -10.46 -5.55 1.20
N VAL A 342 -10.50 -4.34 0.69
CA VAL A 342 -11.02 -4.04 -0.65
C VAL A 342 -9.87 -3.61 -1.57
N SER A 343 -9.99 -3.95 -2.85
CA SER A 343 -9.13 -3.47 -3.92
C SER A 343 -9.93 -2.92 -5.08
N CYS A 344 -9.41 -1.91 -5.78
CA CYS A 344 -9.98 -1.38 -7.02
C CYS A 344 -8.96 -1.36 -8.16
N SER A 345 -9.46 -1.40 -9.40
CA SER A 345 -8.60 -1.56 -10.58
C SER A 345 -9.12 -0.84 -11.82
N ASP A 346 -8.21 -0.69 -12.78
CA ASP A 346 -8.49 -0.28 -14.16
C ASP A 346 -9.35 -1.32 -14.91
N ASP A 347 -9.53 -2.53 -14.37
CA ASP A 347 -10.43 -3.55 -14.90
C ASP A 347 -11.91 -3.26 -14.59
N ARG A 348 -12.22 -2.10 -13.97
CA ARG A 348 -13.57 -1.58 -13.66
C ARG A 348 -14.27 -2.32 -12.53
N SER A 349 -13.54 -3.10 -11.74
CA SER A 349 -14.06 -3.87 -10.62
C SER A 349 -13.47 -3.45 -9.29
N LEU A 350 -14.24 -3.66 -8.22
CA LEU A 350 -13.74 -3.71 -6.86
C LEU A 350 -13.94 -5.13 -6.34
N TYR A 351 -12.98 -5.63 -5.58
CA TYR A 351 -13.05 -6.94 -4.94
C TYR A 351 -12.95 -6.82 -3.44
N LEU A 352 -13.77 -7.58 -2.74
CA LEU A 352 -13.66 -7.81 -1.30
C LEU A 352 -12.90 -9.13 -1.09
N TRP A 353 -11.88 -9.08 -0.28
CA TRP A 353 -10.99 -10.18 0.04
C TRP A 353 -11.02 -10.50 1.53
N LYS A 354 -10.93 -11.80 1.85
CA LYS A 354 -10.73 -12.30 3.22
C LYS A 354 -9.35 -12.92 3.34
N VAL A 355 -8.67 -12.59 4.44
CA VAL A 355 -7.35 -13.13 4.83
C VAL A 355 -7.50 -13.93 6.10
N GLU A 356 -7.09 -15.18 6.10
CA GLU A 356 -7.10 -16.06 7.27
C GLU A 356 -5.69 -16.57 7.53
N ILE A 357 -5.18 -16.32 8.74
CA ILE A 357 -3.90 -16.83 9.20
C ILE A 357 -4.18 -18.16 9.89
N MET A 358 -3.77 -19.25 9.23
CA MET A 358 -3.95 -20.61 9.77
C MET A 358 -2.87 -20.89 10.80
N PRO A 359 -3.19 -21.56 11.92
CA PRO A 359 -2.26 -21.90 12.99
C PRO A 359 -1.15 -22.88 12.58
#